data_bbe5e9d8ee0c43a580e2458d1a79dc7d
#
_entry.id   bbe5e9d8ee0c43a580e2458d1a79dc7d
#
_cell.length_a   1.000
_cell.length_b   1.000
_cell.length_c   1.000
_cell.angle_alpha   90.00
_cell.angle_beta   90.00
_cell.angle_gamma   90.00
#
_symmetry.space_group_name_H-M   'P 1'
#
loop_
_entity.id
_entity.type
_entity.pdbx_description
1 polymer ?
#
loop_
_entity_poly.entity_id
_entity_poly.type
_entity_poly.pdbx_seq_one_letter_code
_entity_poly.pdbx_strand_id
1 'polypeptide(L)'
;MVKWILWILVAGTAVLRADPPSGEDLIRKIAARDKELVEHRRAFDYDIAITRDKLNDDDTVASSEKEKVTMRGNVSPSYHTRDGDKPEEAAKQQSREEPFELLKIIDHYTYTVEGEENVDGVDCWRIHFVPKPDMPYENREEKVLNNTSGYIWASKTDYSLIRNQGSLMHPVSVAWIFATLEKMSFRFDAIRMPNGDYGPGKLVYSYLVDIPFFDMHERDTRAMSNYRPHEE
;
A
#
# COMPACT_ATOMS: atom_id res chain seq x y z
N MET A 1 -34.42 66.66 -0.16
CA MET A 1 -33.75 65.49 -0.86
C MET A 1 -32.88 64.79 0.18
N VAL A 2 -33.36 63.70 0.76
CA VAL A 2 -32.64 62.93 1.80
C VAL A 2 -32.10 61.67 1.14
N LYS A 3 -30.74 61.53 1.03
CA LYS A 3 -30.07 60.34 0.52
C LYS A 3 -29.96 59.30 1.64
N TRP A 4 -30.63 58.18 1.49
CA TRP A 4 -30.47 56.99 2.33
C TRP A 4 -29.26 56.21 1.83
N ILE A 5 -28.19 56.12 2.65
CA ILE A 5 -27.04 55.25 2.42
C ILE A 5 -27.33 53.91 3.09
N LEU A 6 -27.56 52.90 2.27
CA LEU A 6 -27.76 51.51 2.70
C LEU A 6 -26.37 50.90 3.01
N TRP A 7 -26.08 50.63 4.28
CA TRP A 7 -24.91 49.85 4.68
C TRP A 7 -25.25 48.36 4.56
N ILE A 8 -24.67 47.65 3.58
CA ILE A 8 -24.73 46.20 3.48
C ILE A 8 -23.66 45.65 4.43
N LEU A 9 -24.07 45.12 5.58
CA LEU A 9 -23.24 44.33 6.48
C LEU A 9 -23.01 42.95 5.84
N VAL A 10 -21.86 42.75 5.21
CA VAL A 10 -21.41 41.42 4.79
C VAL A 10 -20.93 40.71 6.07
N ALA A 11 -21.82 39.92 6.65
CA ALA A 11 -21.46 39.00 7.72
C ALA A 11 -20.59 37.87 7.09
N GLY A 12 -19.29 38.03 7.15
CA GLY A 12 -18.35 36.98 6.82
C GLY A 12 -18.53 35.84 7.83
N THR A 13 -19.18 34.75 7.42
CA THR A 13 -19.17 33.51 8.18
C THR A 13 -17.76 32.96 8.13
N ALA A 14 -16.98 33.18 9.19
CA ALA A 14 -15.75 32.46 9.42
C ALA A 14 -16.10 30.97 9.54
N VAL A 15 -15.87 30.21 8.50
CA VAL A 15 -15.91 28.75 8.58
C VAL A 15 -14.76 28.35 9.51
N LEU A 16 -15.09 28.03 10.76
CA LEU A 16 -14.17 27.39 11.69
C LEU A 16 -13.72 26.07 11.05
N ARG A 17 -12.59 26.10 10.39
CA ARG A 17 -11.93 24.90 9.88
C ARG A 17 -11.40 24.21 11.12
N ALA A 18 -11.98 23.06 11.49
CA ALA A 18 -11.40 22.20 12.51
C ALA A 18 -9.96 21.88 12.11
N ASP A 19 -9.04 21.92 13.06
CA ASP A 19 -7.67 21.52 12.81
C ASP A 19 -7.66 20.09 12.24
N PRO A 20 -6.81 19.80 11.25
CA PRO A 20 -6.71 18.45 10.71
C PRO A 20 -6.33 17.49 11.85
N PRO A 21 -6.89 16.27 11.85
CA PRO A 21 -6.53 15.27 12.86
C PRO A 21 -5.02 14.99 12.81
N SER A 22 -4.43 14.53 13.92
CA SER A 22 -3.00 14.18 13.94
C SER A 22 -2.73 13.01 12.99
N GLY A 23 -1.54 12.97 12.39
CA GLY A 23 -1.15 11.89 11.49
C GLY A 23 -1.15 10.54 12.20
N GLU A 24 -0.67 10.48 13.44
CA GLU A 24 -0.63 9.29 14.27
C GLU A 24 -2.03 8.75 14.58
N ASP A 25 -3.00 9.63 14.91
CA ASP A 25 -4.38 9.24 15.17
C ASP A 25 -5.04 8.67 13.92
N LEU A 26 -4.80 9.31 12.76
CA LEU A 26 -5.32 8.82 11.49
C LEU A 26 -4.78 7.44 11.15
N ILE A 27 -3.48 7.23 11.27
CA ILE A 27 -2.87 5.92 10.98
C ILE A 27 -3.42 4.82 11.88
N ARG A 28 -3.64 5.09 13.17
CA ARG A 28 -4.26 4.10 14.09
C ARG A 28 -5.69 3.76 13.67
N LYS A 29 -6.48 4.74 13.22
CA LYS A 29 -7.83 4.51 12.69
C LYS A 29 -7.80 3.71 11.39
N ILE A 30 -6.89 4.04 10.47
CA ILE A 30 -6.69 3.31 9.21
C ILE A 30 -6.33 1.85 9.51
N ALA A 31 -5.39 1.60 10.41
CA ALA A 31 -4.98 0.25 10.77
C ALA A 31 -6.09 -0.56 11.45
N ALA A 32 -6.89 0.08 12.31
CA ALA A 32 -8.06 -0.56 12.90
C ALA A 32 -9.11 -0.92 11.84
N ARG A 33 -9.38 -0.01 10.90
CA ARG A 33 -10.29 -0.25 9.78
C ARG A 33 -9.78 -1.34 8.83
N ASP A 34 -8.49 -1.35 8.52
CA ASP A 34 -7.88 -2.39 7.67
C ASP A 34 -8.07 -3.79 8.26
N LYS A 35 -7.91 -3.93 9.57
CA LYS A 35 -8.16 -5.20 10.27
C LYS A 35 -9.61 -5.67 10.11
N GLU A 36 -10.60 -4.78 10.21
CA GLU A 36 -12.01 -5.10 9.95
C GLU A 36 -12.21 -5.52 8.49
N LEU A 37 -11.62 -4.79 7.54
CA LEU A 37 -11.74 -5.07 6.11
C LEU A 37 -11.11 -6.41 5.72
N VAL A 38 -10.03 -6.82 6.38
CA VAL A 38 -9.44 -8.17 6.23
C VAL A 38 -10.44 -9.25 6.59
N GLU A 39 -11.16 -9.09 7.71
CA GLU A 39 -12.20 -10.05 8.12
C GLU A 39 -13.39 -10.06 7.13
N HIS A 40 -13.88 -8.89 6.73
CA HIS A 40 -14.99 -8.80 5.76
C HIS A 40 -14.64 -9.42 4.40
N ARG A 41 -13.38 -9.28 3.96
CA ARG A 41 -12.89 -9.85 2.69
C ARG A 41 -12.91 -11.38 2.67
N ARG A 42 -12.89 -12.03 3.83
CA ARG A 42 -12.99 -13.50 3.95
C ARG A 42 -14.29 -14.08 3.38
N ALA A 43 -15.33 -13.25 3.30
CA ALA A 43 -16.61 -13.63 2.70
C ALA A 43 -16.61 -13.59 1.16
N PHE A 44 -15.47 -13.30 0.54
CA PHE A 44 -15.38 -13.14 -0.92
C PHE A 44 -14.33 -14.04 -1.55
N ASP A 45 -14.68 -14.55 -2.73
CA ASP A 45 -13.70 -15.04 -3.71
C ASP A 45 -13.31 -13.89 -4.64
N TYR A 46 -12.09 -13.91 -5.15
CA TYR A 46 -11.63 -12.94 -6.14
C TYR A 46 -10.48 -13.48 -6.99
N ASP A 47 -10.28 -12.88 -8.15
CA ASP A 47 -9.22 -13.26 -9.07
C ASP A 47 -8.02 -12.29 -8.91
N ILE A 48 -6.80 -12.83 -9.01
CA ILE A 48 -5.55 -12.09 -9.04
C ILE A 48 -4.87 -12.37 -10.38
N ALA A 49 -4.68 -11.33 -11.19
CA ALA A 49 -3.79 -11.37 -12.35
C ALA A 49 -2.40 -10.88 -11.91
N ILE A 50 -1.40 -11.74 -12.02
CA ILE A 50 -0.02 -11.47 -11.66
C ILE A 50 0.78 -11.28 -12.94
N THR A 51 1.54 -10.19 -13.03
CA THR A 51 2.48 -9.93 -14.12
C THR A 51 3.84 -9.66 -13.50
N ARG A 52 4.85 -10.45 -13.85
CA ARG A 52 6.24 -10.26 -13.44
C ARG A 52 7.04 -9.84 -14.66
N ASP A 53 7.49 -8.60 -14.66
CA ASP A 53 8.30 -8.01 -15.73
C ASP A 53 9.76 -7.99 -15.29
N LYS A 54 10.67 -8.50 -16.15
CA LYS A 54 12.08 -8.14 -16.09
C LYS A 54 12.27 -6.84 -16.87
N LEU A 55 13.00 -5.90 -16.29
CA LEU A 55 13.20 -4.58 -16.85
C LEU A 55 14.65 -4.42 -17.35
N ASN A 56 14.79 -3.58 -18.35
CA ASN A 56 16.09 -3.06 -18.78
C ASN A 56 16.48 -1.86 -17.90
N ASP A 57 17.70 -1.33 -18.09
CA ASP A 57 18.22 -0.20 -17.31
C ASP A 57 17.40 1.10 -17.51
N ASP A 58 16.67 1.20 -18.61
CA ASP A 58 15.77 2.33 -18.94
C ASP A 58 14.32 2.12 -18.50
N ASP A 59 14.06 1.16 -17.58
CA ASP A 59 12.74 0.77 -17.07
C ASP A 59 11.78 0.17 -18.15
N THR A 60 12.24 -0.08 -19.37
CA THR A 60 11.46 -0.79 -20.39
C THR A 60 11.39 -2.28 -20.10
N VAL A 61 10.30 -2.94 -20.53
CA VAL A 61 10.10 -4.38 -20.28
C VAL A 61 10.95 -5.21 -21.24
N ALA A 62 11.87 -5.99 -20.68
CA ALA A 62 12.70 -6.96 -21.41
C ALA A 62 11.96 -8.29 -21.64
N SER A 63 11.27 -8.78 -20.60
CA SER A 63 10.42 -9.97 -20.67
C SER A 63 9.30 -9.89 -19.64
N SER A 64 8.23 -10.65 -19.85
CA SER A 64 7.05 -10.64 -18.98
C SER A 64 6.50 -12.05 -18.80
N GLU A 65 6.26 -12.44 -17.56
CA GLU A 65 5.55 -13.66 -17.20
C GLU A 65 4.18 -13.28 -16.62
N LYS A 66 3.14 -14.04 -16.98
CA LYS A 66 1.76 -13.78 -16.54
C LYS A 66 1.15 -15.03 -15.93
N GLU A 67 0.49 -14.83 -14.81
CA GLU A 67 -0.21 -15.87 -14.07
C GLU A 67 -1.58 -15.37 -13.64
N LYS A 68 -2.54 -16.25 -13.48
CA LYS A 68 -3.85 -15.94 -12.91
C LYS A 68 -4.16 -16.93 -11.79
N VAL A 69 -4.55 -16.40 -10.62
CA VAL A 69 -4.90 -17.18 -9.43
C VAL A 69 -6.28 -16.74 -8.96
N THR A 70 -7.09 -17.67 -8.47
CA THR A 70 -8.36 -17.36 -7.81
C THR A 70 -8.23 -17.61 -6.31
N MET A 71 -8.46 -16.56 -5.52
CA MET A 71 -8.56 -16.64 -4.07
C MET A 71 -9.98 -17.11 -3.70
N ARG A 72 -10.10 -18.06 -2.79
CA ARG A 72 -11.41 -18.60 -2.32
C ARG A 72 -11.54 -18.35 -0.82
N GLY A 73 -12.42 -17.42 -0.46
CA GLY A 73 -12.69 -17.08 0.93
C GLY A 73 -11.40 -16.74 1.69
N ASN A 74 -11.18 -17.47 2.77
CA ASN A 74 -10.02 -17.32 3.64
C ASN A 74 -8.85 -18.25 3.31
N VAL A 75 -9.01 -19.10 2.31
CA VAL A 75 -7.97 -20.04 1.92
C VAL A 75 -7.04 -19.31 0.96
N SER A 76 -5.82 -19.03 1.44
CA SER A 76 -4.71 -18.71 0.56
C SER A 76 -4.67 -19.79 -0.52
N PRO A 77 -4.63 -19.47 -1.83
CA PRO A 77 -4.46 -20.50 -2.83
C PRO A 77 -3.21 -21.26 -2.41
N SER A 78 -3.31 -22.58 -2.38
CA SER A 78 -2.10 -23.37 -2.44
C SER A 78 -1.40 -22.86 -3.71
N TYR A 79 -0.37 -22.04 -3.53
CA TYR A 79 0.52 -21.67 -4.62
C TYR A 79 0.85 -22.99 -5.28
N HIS A 80 0.56 -23.12 -6.57
CA HIS A 80 0.94 -24.29 -7.31
C HIS A 80 2.44 -24.38 -7.13
N THR A 81 2.86 -25.24 -6.19
CA THR A 81 4.24 -25.68 -6.07
C THR A 81 4.68 -25.96 -7.49
N ARG A 82 5.70 -25.27 -7.99
CA ARG A 82 6.37 -25.66 -9.22
C ARG A 82 6.65 -27.14 -9.05
N ASP A 83 6.32 -27.92 -10.09
CA ASP A 83 6.58 -29.37 -10.11
C ASP A 83 8.00 -29.63 -9.61
N GLY A 84 8.15 -30.08 -8.36
CA GLY A 84 9.45 -30.31 -7.71
C GLY A 84 9.68 -29.61 -6.36
N ASP A 85 8.87 -28.64 -5.93
CA ASP A 85 9.04 -27.97 -4.64
C ASP A 85 8.59 -28.88 -3.48
N LYS A 86 9.41 -28.97 -2.44
CA LYS A 86 9.07 -29.75 -1.24
C LYS A 86 7.98 -29.03 -0.44
N PRO A 87 7.03 -29.76 0.18
CA PRO A 87 5.95 -29.17 0.99
C PRO A 87 6.43 -28.20 2.07
N GLU A 88 7.63 -28.39 2.61
CA GLU A 88 8.26 -27.52 3.61
C GLU A 88 8.70 -26.15 3.05
N GLU A 89 9.06 -26.08 1.76
CA GLU A 89 9.41 -24.84 1.09
C GLU A 89 8.17 -24.03 0.75
N ALA A 90 7.09 -24.70 0.34
CA ALA A 90 5.79 -24.08 0.14
C ALA A 90 5.22 -23.49 1.45
N ALA A 91 5.35 -24.22 2.57
CA ALA A 91 4.94 -23.73 3.89
C ALA A 91 5.78 -22.52 4.37
N LYS A 92 7.09 -22.50 4.07
CA LYS A 92 7.97 -21.35 4.36
C LYS A 92 7.66 -20.14 3.48
N GLN A 93 7.23 -20.37 2.25
CA GLN A 93 6.83 -19.32 1.32
C GLN A 93 5.46 -18.74 1.71
N GLN A 94 4.55 -19.58 2.20
CA GLN A 94 3.24 -19.17 2.72
C GLN A 94 3.38 -18.33 4.00
N SER A 95 4.34 -18.62 4.88
CA SER A 95 4.65 -17.80 6.06
C SER A 95 5.33 -16.46 5.72
N ARG A 96 5.89 -16.30 4.51
CA ARG A 96 6.45 -15.04 4.02
C ARG A 96 5.41 -14.08 3.45
N GLU A 97 4.20 -14.57 3.19
CA GLU A 97 3.10 -13.78 2.65
C GLU A 97 2.05 -13.43 3.72
N GLU A 98 2.39 -13.48 4.99
CA GLU A 98 1.56 -12.83 6.00
C GLU A 98 1.33 -11.38 5.59
N PRO A 99 0.06 -10.92 5.61
CA PRO A 99 -0.24 -9.55 5.25
C PRO A 99 0.65 -8.66 6.10
N PHE A 100 1.35 -7.76 5.42
CA PHE A 100 2.22 -6.79 6.07
C PHE A 100 1.43 -6.08 7.16
N GLU A 101 1.71 -6.43 8.42
CA GLU A 101 1.03 -5.84 9.55
C GLU A 101 1.53 -4.39 9.71
N LEU A 102 0.83 -3.46 9.07
CA LEU A 102 1.08 -2.03 9.19
C LEU A 102 1.26 -1.59 10.65
N LEU A 103 0.56 -2.26 11.57
CA LEU A 103 0.63 -2.02 13.00
C LEU A 103 2.01 -2.26 13.61
N LYS A 104 2.80 -3.21 13.09
CA LYS A 104 4.14 -3.51 13.62
C LYS A 104 5.15 -2.39 13.39
N ILE A 105 4.95 -1.58 12.35
CA ILE A 105 5.88 -0.53 11.96
C ILE A 105 5.32 0.88 12.14
N ILE A 106 4.09 1.03 12.62
CA ILE A 106 3.49 2.36 12.83
C ILE A 106 4.42 3.28 13.61
N ASP A 107 5.05 2.76 14.66
CA ASP A 107 5.89 3.54 15.55
C ASP A 107 7.28 3.89 14.95
N HIS A 108 7.64 3.29 13.78
CA HIS A 108 8.88 3.59 13.08
C HIS A 108 8.82 4.89 12.26
N TYR A 109 7.63 5.46 12.07
CA TYR A 109 7.43 6.60 11.18
C TYR A 109 6.88 7.83 11.89
N THR A 110 7.14 8.97 11.29
CA THR A 110 6.44 10.22 11.53
C THR A 110 5.41 10.42 10.43
N TYR A 111 4.21 10.83 10.79
CA TYR A 111 3.09 11.02 9.89
C TYR A 111 2.62 12.48 9.88
N THR A 112 2.59 13.08 8.71
CA THR A 112 2.15 14.48 8.52
C THR A 112 0.95 14.51 7.61
N VAL A 113 -0.17 15.08 8.07
CA VAL A 113 -1.34 15.33 7.24
C VAL A 113 -1.07 16.55 6.38
N GLU A 114 -0.90 16.36 5.06
CA GLU A 114 -0.60 17.45 4.13
C GLU A 114 -1.86 18.08 3.51
N GLY A 115 -3.02 17.53 3.77
CA GLY A 115 -4.30 18.06 3.29
C GLY A 115 -5.29 16.99 2.85
N GLU A 116 -6.15 17.37 1.93
CA GLU A 116 -7.24 16.56 1.40
C GLU A 116 -7.06 16.43 -0.11
N GLU A 117 -7.38 15.25 -0.65
CA GLU A 117 -7.32 14.97 -2.08
C GLU A 117 -8.44 14.02 -2.48
N ASN A 118 -9.05 14.26 -3.65
CA ASN A 118 -10.02 13.32 -4.20
C ASN A 118 -9.27 12.25 -5.03
N VAL A 119 -9.40 10.99 -4.61
CA VAL A 119 -8.77 9.84 -5.27
C VAL A 119 -9.88 8.95 -5.83
N ASP A 120 -9.99 8.91 -7.15
CA ASP A 120 -10.96 8.08 -7.87
C ASP A 120 -12.42 8.24 -7.36
N GLY A 121 -12.79 9.50 -7.01
CA GLY A 121 -14.12 9.86 -6.51
C GLY A 121 -14.29 9.72 -5.00
N VAL A 122 -13.24 9.40 -4.25
CA VAL A 122 -13.25 9.30 -2.78
C VAL A 122 -12.49 10.48 -2.20
N ASP A 123 -13.12 11.23 -1.29
CA ASP A 123 -12.47 12.29 -0.54
C ASP A 123 -11.56 11.68 0.54
N CYS A 124 -10.26 11.93 0.44
CA CYS A 124 -9.24 11.32 1.25
C CYS A 124 -8.44 12.35 2.05
N TRP A 125 -7.96 11.93 3.22
CA TRP A 125 -6.80 12.54 3.85
C TRP A 125 -5.54 12.09 3.12
N ARG A 126 -4.66 13.04 2.75
CA ARG A 126 -3.32 12.75 2.25
C ARG A 126 -2.33 12.86 3.38
N ILE A 127 -1.65 11.76 3.68
CA ILE A 127 -0.72 11.62 4.79
C ILE A 127 0.64 11.28 4.25
N HIS A 128 1.64 12.10 4.53
CA HIS A 128 3.04 11.82 4.25
C HIS A 128 3.64 11.01 5.39
N PHE A 129 4.31 9.90 5.09
CA PHE A 129 5.06 9.11 6.06
C PHE A 129 6.55 9.13 5.76
N VAL A 130 7.35 9.35 6.80
CA VAL A 130 8.81 9.36 6.73
C VAL A 130 9.34 8.57 7.91
N PRO A 131 10.32 7.66 7.71
CA PRO A 131 10.89 6.92 8.82
C PRO A 131 11.55 7.86 9.81
N LYS A 132 11.43 7.55 11.10
CA LYS A 132 12.18 8.23 12.15
C LYS A 132 13.67 7.92 12.01
N PRO A 133 14.56 8.84 12.36
CA PRO A 133 15.99 8.59 12.30
C PRO A 133 16.39 7.48 13.28
N ASP A 134 17.41 6.72 12.92
CA ASP A 134 18.07 5.73 13.77
C ASP A 134 17.16 4.65 14.38
N MET A 135 16.06 4.31 13.68
CA MET A 135 15.19 3.23 14.12
C MET A 135 15.92 1.90 14.04
N PRO A 136 15.86 1.09 15.12
CA PRO A 136 16.41 -0.26 15.09
C PRO A 136 15.69 -1.13 14.07
N TYR A 137 16.33 -2.19 13.62
CA TYR A 137 15.73 -3.20 12.75
C TYR A 137 16.17 -4.60 13.20
N GLU A 138 15.26 -5.56 13.16
CA GLU A 138 15.52 -6.96 13.54
C GLU A 138 15.83 -7.82 12.29
N ASN A 139 15.33 -7.40 11.14
CA ASN A 139 15.45 -8.14 9.87
C ASN A 139 15.71 -7.18 8.69
N ARG A 140 15.88 -7.76 7.50
CA ARG A 140 16.17 -7.01 6.27
C ARG A 140 14.99 -6.18 5.81
N GLU A 141 13.80 -6.70 5.97
CA GLU A 141 12.53 -6.04 5.63
C GLU A 141 12.39 -4.74 6.41
N GLU A 142 12.58 -4.79 7.72
CA GLU A 142 12.55 -3.59 8.57
C GLU A 142 13.65 -2.58 8.21
N LYS A 143 14.84 -3.07 7.85
CA LYS A 143 15.91 -2.19 7.36
C LYS A 143 15.51 -1.45 6.09
N VAL A 144 14.84 -2.11 5.13
CA VAL A 144 14.31 -1.48 3.92
C VAL A 144 13.21 -0.49 4.28
N LEU A 145 12.29 -0.86 5.17
CA LEU A 145 11.20 0.00 5.61
C LEU A 145 11.72 1.26 6.30
N ASN A 146 12.72 1.15 7.18
CA ASN A 146 13.37 2.29 7.82
C ASN A 146 14.10 3.23 6.82
N ASN A 147 14.11 2.88 5.53
CA ASN A 147 14.64 3.71 4.44
C ASN A 147 13.58 4.03 3.36
N THR A 148 12.30 3.82 3.67
CA THR A 148 11.20 4.03 2.71
C THR A 148 10.31 5.16 3.18
N SER A 149 10.02 6.11 2.30
CA SER A 149 9.05 7.20 2.54
C SER A 149 7.97 7.20 1.48
N GLY A 150 6.85 7.90 1.75
CA GLY A 150 5.77 7.95 0.78
C GLY A 150 4.49 8.59 1.29
N TYR A 151 3.38 8.22 0.66
CA TYR A 151 2.08 8.81 0.92
C TYR A 151 1.01 7.76 1.10
N ILE A 152 0.08 8.04 2.01
CA ILE A 152 -1.13 7.28 2.27
C ILE A 152 -2.32 8.19 1.98
N TRP A 153 -3.32 7.65 1.27
CA TRP A 153 -4.62 8.27 1.09
C TRP A 153 -5.67 7.42 1.78
N ALA A 154 -6.35 7.98 2.75
CA ALA A 154 -7.40 7.31 3.50
C ALA A 154 -8.72 8.04 3.37
N SER A 155 -9.79 7.31 3.16
CA SER A 155 -11.14 7.83 3.09
C SER A 155 -11.47 8.66 4.34
N LYS A 156 -11.99 9.86 4.13
CA LYS A 156 -12.45 10.74 5.22
C LYS A 156 -13.71 10.21 5.89
N THR A 157 -14.46 9.34 5.22
CA THR A 157 -15.73 8.83 5.69
C THR A 157 -15.58 7.68 6.67
N ASP A 158 -14.68 6.72 6.36
CA ASP A 158 -14.59 5.46 7.09
C ASP A 158 -13.14 5.01 7.37
N TYR A 159 -12.14 5.84 7.06
CA TYR A 159 -10.71 5.58 7.24
C TYR A 159 -10.18 4.40 6.43
N SER A 160 -10.92 3.90 5.45
CA SER A 160 -10.42 2.86 4.54
C SER A 160 -9.19 3.35 3.79
N LEU A 161 -8.17 2.50 3.68
CA LEU A 161 -7.00 2.76 2.85
C LEU A 161 -7.42 2.72 1.38
N ILE A 162 -7.28 3.85 0.67
CA ILE A 162 -7.65 3.97 -0.74
C ILE A 162 -6.43 3.84 -1.64
N ARG A 163 -5.32 4.45 -1.23
CA ARG A 163 -4.04 4.38 -1.94
C ARG A 163 -2.89 4.45 -0.95
N ASN A 164 -1.84 3.70 -1.23
CA ASN A 164 -0.56 3.81 -0.55
C ASN A 164 0.55 3.71 -1.58
N GLN A 165 1.53 4.61 -1.52
CA GLN A 165 2.70 4.54 -2.39
C GLN A 165 3.94 5.01 -1.64
N GLY A 166 5.07 4.43 -1.99
CA GLY A 166 6.34 4.83 -1.40
C GLY A 166 7.52 4.38 -2.23
N SER A 167 8.67 4.90 -1.87
CA SER A 167 9.95 4.56 -2.51
C SER A 167 11.09 4.60 -1.51
N LEU A 168 12.13 3.86 -1.84
CA LEU A 168 13.38 3.87 -1.10
C LEU A 168 14.02 5.27 -1.17
N MET A 169 14.47 5.79 -0.05
CA MET A 169 15.14 7.10 0.04
C MET A 169 16.63 7.01 -0.31
N HIS A 170 17.26 5.89 0.07
CA HIS A 170 18.69 5.64 -0.15
C HIS A 170 18.91 4.15 -0.40
N PRO A 171 19.96 3.75 -1.17
CA PRO A 171 20.32 2.35 -1.33
C PRO A 171 20.52 1.64 0.01
N VAL A 172 20.09 0.40 0.08
CA VAL A 172 20.16 -0.44 1.30
C VAL A 172 20.87 -1.74 1.02
N SER A 173 21.98 -2.00 1.70
CA SER A 173 22.62 -3.31 1.66
C SER A 173 21.71 -4.37 2.30
N VAL A 174 21.29 -5.35 1.51
CA VAL A 174 20.35 -6.42 1.92
C VAL A 174 21.03 -7.77 2.11
N ALA A 175 22.24 -7.94 1.62
CA ALA A 175 23.03 -9.17 1.79
C ALA A 175 24.52 -8.87 1.99
N TRP A 176 24.82 -8.12 3.04
CA TRP A 176 26.17 -7.71 3.40
C TRP A 176 26.85 -6.98 2.22
N ILE A 177 28.01 -7.53 1.72
CA ILE A 177 28.71 -6.96 0.56
C ILE A 177 28.23 -7.52 -0.79
N PHE A 178 27.23 -8.42 -0.80
CA PHE A 178 26.87 -9.20 -1.97
C PHE A 178 25.57 -8.75 -2.64
N ALA A 179 24.75 -7.90 -2.01
CA ALA A 179 23.57 -7.34 -2.66
C ALA A 179 23.16 -6.01 -2.05
N THR A 180 22.91 -5.04 -2.92
CA THR A 180 22.39 -3.71 -2.54
C THR A 180 21.07 -3.49 -3.26
N LEU A 181 20.03 -3.17 -2.51
CA LEU A 181 18.78 -2.68 -3.05
C LEU A 181 18.98 -1.20 -3.43
N GLU A 182 19.20 -0.95 -4.71
CA GLU A 182 19.48 0.37 -5.26
C GLU A 182 18.22 1.23 -5.38
N LYS A 183 17.13 0.62 -5.83
CA LYS A 183 15.84 1.26 -5.98
C LYS A 183 14.73 0.32 -5.54
N MET A 184 13.70 0.89 -4.94
CA MET A 184 12.44 0.21 -4.68
C MET A 184 11.32 1.24 -4.71
N SER A 185 10.21 0.87 -5.31
CA SER A 185 8.96 1.62 -5.21
C SER A 185 7.78 0.66 -5.13
N PHE A 186 6.73 1.10 -4.45
CA PHE A 186 5.48 0.37 -4.44
C PHE A 186 4.30 1.32 -4.59
N ARG A 187 3.19 0.79 -5.10
CA ARG A 187 1.91 1.46 -5.14
C ARG A 187 0.80 0.44 -4.96
N PHE A 188 -0.07 0.71 -4.01
CA PHE A 188 -1.31 0.02 -3.75
C PHE A 188 -2.48 0.93 -4.06
N ASP A 189 -3.47 0.44 -4.79
CA ASP A 189 -4.76 1.08 -5.02
C ASP A 189 -5.88 0.11 -4.61
N ALA A 190 -6.83 0.59 -3.80
CA ALA A 190 -8.00 -0.16 -3.41
C ALA A 190 -9.11 -0.09 -4.47
N ILE A 191 -10.01 -1.06 -4.46
CA ILE A 191 -11.27 -1.01 -5.22
C ILE A 191 -12.45 -1.26 -4.30
N ARG A 192 -13.64 -0.80 -4.72
CA ARG A 192 -14.88 -1.06 -4.00
C ARG A 192 -15.36 -2.49 -4.27
N MET A 193 -15.59 -3.24 -3.21
CA MET A 193 -16.15 -4.60 -3.25
C MET A 193 -17.68 -4.55 -3.33
N PRO A 194 -18.36 -5.70 -3.69
CA PRO A 194 -19.82 -5.76 -3.82
C PRO A 194 -20.61 -5.37 -2.55
N ASN A 195 -20.04 -5.58 -1.36
CA ASN A 195 -20.65 -5.18 -0.08
C ASN A 195 -20.48 -3.69 0.24
N GLY A 196 -19.81 -2.92 -0.62
CA GLY A 196 -19.55 -1.50 -0.44
C GLY A 196 -18.27 -1.18 0.30
N ASP A 197 -17.58 -2.14 0.90
CA ASP A 197 -16.26 -1.97 1.51
C ASP A 197 -15.17 -1.81 0.47
N TYR A 198 -13.97 -1.40 0.92
CA TYR A 198 -12.78 -1.36 0.07
C TYR A 198 -11.92 -2.62 0.29
N GLY A 199 -11.44 -3.17 -0.81
CA GLY A 199 -10.50 -4.28 -0.82
C GLY A 199 -9.32 -4.01 -1.77
N PRO A 200 -8.29 -4.87 -1.79
CA PRO A 200 -7.19 -4.76 -2.72
C PRO A 200 -7.66 -4.71 -4.17
N GLY A 201 -7.20 -3.71 -4.92
CA GLY A 201 -7.47 -3.56 -6.34
C GLY A 201 -6.23 -3.78 -7.18
N LYS A 202 -5.16 -3.06 -6.89
CA LYS A 202 -3.89 -3.19 -7.61
C LYS A 202 -2.72 -2.97 -6.67
N LEU A 203 -1.71 -3.83 -6.80
CA LEU A 203 -0.40 -3.65 -6.17
C LEU A 203 0.65 -3.68 -7.27
N VAL A 204 1.51 -2.68 -7.31
CA VAL A 204 2.69 -2.64 -8.15
C VAL A 204 3.90 -2.51 -7.25
N TYR A 205 4.88 -3.35 -7.46
CA TYR A 205 6.13 -3.36 -6.74
C TYR A 205 7.27 -3.44 -7.72
N SER A 206 8.21 -2.49 -7.67
CA SER A 206 9.38 -2.46 -8.57
C SER A 206 10.65 -2.30 -7.77
N TYR A 207 11.69 -3.02 -8.14
CA TYR A 207 12.97 -2.97 -7.46
C TYR A 207 14.15 -3.21 -8.39
N LEU A 208 15.28 -2.61 -8.04
CA LEU A 208 16.59 -2.84 -8.64
C LEU A 208 17.56 -3.28 -7.54
N VAL A 209 18.08 -4.49 -7.66
CA VAL A 209 19.10 -5.03 -6.76
C VAL A 209 20.39 -5.23 -7.54
N ASP A 210 21.44 -4.54 -7.11
CA ASP A 210 22.81 -4.78 -7.58
C ASP A 210 23.39 -6.01 -6.87
N ILE A 211 23.80 -7.01 -7.65
CA ILE A 211 24.43 -8.24 -7.20
C ILE A 211 25.72 -8.43 -8.02
N PRO A 212 26.84 -8.88 -7.44
CA PRO A 212 28.05 -9.11 -8.19
C PRO A 212 27.78 -9.94 -9.45
N PHE A 213 28.11 -9.38 -10.62
CA PHE A 213 28.01 -9.97 -11.98
C PHE A 213 26.66 -9.85 -12.67
N PHE A 214 25.56 -9.45 -11.99
CA PHE A 214 24.29 -9.18 -12.66
C PHE A 214 23.39 -8.30 -11.78
N ASP A 215 22.52 -7.53 -12.43
CA ASP A 215 21.49 -6.76 -11.76
C ASP A 215 20.15 -7.47 -11.86
N MET A 216 19.36 -7.40 -10.79
CA MET A 216 17.99 -7.86 -10.79
C MET A 216 17.07 -6.64 -10.81
N HIS A 217 16.50 -6.33 -11.98
CA HIS A 217 15.58 -5.24 -12.18
C HIS A 217 14.21 -5.81 -12.56
N GLU A 218 13.27 -5.74 -11.63
CA GLU A 218 11.96 -6.41 -11.77
C GLU A 218 10.81 -5.52 -11.33
N ARG A 219 9.64 -5.77 -11.92
CA ARG A 219 8.37 -5.19 -11.51
C ARG A 219 7.31 -6.30 -11.40
N ASP A 220 6.74 -6.46 -10.21
CA ASP A 220 5.59 -7.32 -9.94
C ASP A 220 4.31 -6.46 -9.92
N THR A 221 3.34 -6.84 -10.72
CA THR A 221 2.01 -6.21 -10.75
C THR A 221 0.97 -7.26 -10.42
N ARG A 222 0.18 -7.02 -9.38
CA ARG A 222 -0.97 -7.84 -8.98
C ARG A 222 -2.24 -7.02 -9.11
N ALA A 223 -3.16 -7.48 -9.96
CA ALA A 223 -4.46 -6.85 -10.16
C ALA A 223 -5.56 -7.78 -9.65
N MET A 224 -6.26 -7.34 -8.60
CA MET A 224 -7.38 -8.06 -8.00
C MET A 224 -8.69 -7.60 -8.62
N SER A 225 -9.56 -8.56 -8.93
CA SER A 225 -10.84 -8.30 -9.62
C SER A 225 -11.85 -9.40 -9.35
N ASN A 226 -13.06 -9.21 -9.85
CA ASN A 226 -14.13 -10.22 -9.81
C ASN A 226 -14.45 -10.69 -8.38
N TYR A 227 -14.52 -9.76 -7.43
CA TYR A 227 -14.98 -10.05 -6.09
C TYR A 227 -16.43 -10.56 -6.13
N ARG A 228 -16.66 -11.75 -5.58
CA ARG A 228 -17.96 -12.40 -5.52
C ARG A 228 -18.12 -13.10 -4.17
N PRO A 229 -19.34 -13.21 -3.64
CA PRO A 229 -19.57 -13.97 -2.40
C PRO A 229 -18.93 -15.35 -2.46
N HIS A 230 -18.31 -15.75 -1.37
CA HIS A 230 -17.79 -17.11 -1.22
C HIS A 230 -18.97 -18.08 -1.09
N GLU A 231 -19.04 -19.08 -1.95
CA GLU A 231 -20.02 -20.19 -1.86
C GLU A 231 -19.33 -21.35 -1.11
N GLU A 232 -19.95 -21.76 0.02
CA GLU A 232 -19.52 -22.92 0.83
C GLU A 232 -19.63 -24.26 0.09
#